data_fbb969e60c6e9a81859c6846a1a4b57c
#
_entry.id   fbb969e60c6e9a81859c6846a1a4b57c
#
_cell.length_a   1.000
_cell.length_b   1.000
_cell.length_c   1.000
_cell.angle_alpha   90.00
_cell.angle_beta   90.00
_cell.angle_gamma   90.00
#
_symmetry.space_group_name_H-M   'P 1'
#
loop_
_entity.id
_entity.type
_entity.pdbx_description
1 polymer ?
#
loop_
_entity_poly.entity_id
_entity_poly.type
_entity_poly.pdbx_seq_one_letter_code
_entity_poly.pdbx_strand_id
1 'polypeptide(L)'
;MDNAHGIVIDRRYTTPTLLVTDRTRNCFKRFSMDGKLQEVIKLPGACVCRPVIKGDYLYAAVLRSPDLGKENTGFTTILDKNNKVISNLGGTEPVYTDGVLQPMAQAEKIFLNPHDVCVDNDENLYVAQWASGKVYPYKFTRV
;
A
#
# COMPACT_ATOMS: atom_id res chain seq x y z
N MET A 1 7.76 -12.84 -9.60
CA MET A 1 7.61 -12.37 -8.20
C MET A 1 8.94 -12.56 -7.51
N ASP A 2 9.36 -11.54 -6.79
CA ASP A 2 10.62 -11.60 -6.03
C ASP A 2 10.34 -11.73 -4.52
N ASN A 3 9.41 -10.94 -4.01
CA ASN A 3 8.93 -11.04 -2.64
C ASN A 3 7.40 -10.93 -2.62
N ALA A 4 6.71 -12.04 -2.88
CA ALA A 4 5.27 -12.12 -2.77
C ALA A 4 4.87 -12.02 -1.29
N HIS A 5 4.19 -10.93 -0.90
CA HIS A 5 3.93 -10.67 0.51
C HIS A 5 2.45 -10.61 0.89
N GLY A 6 1.57 -10.32 -0.01
CA GLY A 6 0.14 -10.29 0.26
C GLY A 6 -0.67 -10.44 -1.02
N ILE A 7 -1.89 -10.92 -0.87
CA ILE A 7 -2.80 -11.17 -1.98
C ILE A 7 -4.23 -10.83 -1.57
N VAL A 8 -4.99 -10.27 -2.50
CA VAL A 8 -6.44 -10.03 -2.34
C VAL A 8 -7.15 -10.26 -3.67
N ILE A 9 -8.44 -10.62 -3.60
CA ILE A 9 -9.31 -10.59 -4.77
C ILE A 9 -9.83 -9.15 -4.93
N ASP A 10 -9.43 -8.50 -6.02
CA ASP A 10 -9.91 -7.17 -6.37
C ASP A 10 -11.23 -7.27 -7.12
N ARG A 11 -12.31 -6.78 -6.49
CA ARG A 11 -13.69 -6.76 -7.01
C ARG A 11 -14.16 -5.35 -7.37
N ARG A 12 -13.26 -4.36 -7.45
CA ARG A 12 -13.59 -2.98 -7.84
C ARG A 12 -13.98 -2.88 -9.32
N TYR A 13 -13.71 -3.91 -10.09
CA TYR A 13 -14.02 -4.00 -11.53
C TYR A 13 -15.06 -5.08 -11.80
N THR A 14 -15.69 -4.99 -12.97
CA THR A 14 -16.73 -5.96 -13.40
C THR A 14 -16.21 -7.40 -13.37
N THR A 15 -14.97 -7.62 -13.79
CA THR A 15 -14.31 -8.94 -13.72
C THR A 15 -13.35 -8.95 -12.54
N PRO A 16 -13.53 -9.82 -11.54
CA PRO A 16 -12.61 -9.96 -10.42
C PRO A 16 -11.21 -10.36 -10.87
N THR A 17 -10.20 -9.85 -10.16
CA THR A 17 -8.79 -10.15 -10.43
C THR A 17 -8.05 -10.46 -9.14
N LEU A 18 -6.88 -11.08 -9.22
CA LEU A 18 -5.96 -11.21 -8.10
C LEU A 18 -4.99 -10.05 -8.08
N LEU A 19 -4.88 -9.37 -6.97
CA LEU A 19 -3.87 -8.34 -6.76
C LEU A 19 -2.84 -8.85 -5.74
N VAL A 20 -1.59 -8.92 -6.16
CA VAL A 20 -0.50 -9.54 -5.39
C VAL A 20 0.62 -8.53 -5.19
N THR A 21 1.10 -8.40 -3.96
CA THR A 21 2.28 -7.59 -3.64
C THR A 21 3.56 -8.25 -4.13
N ASP A 22 4.43 -7.50 -4.81
CA ASP A 22 5.83 -7.82 -5.04
C ASP A 22 6.68 -6.75 -4.35
N ARG A 23 6.97 -6.98 -3.05
CA ARG A 23 7.47 -5.96 -2.12
C ARG A 23 8.81 -5.39 -2.53
N THR A 24 9.80 -6.23 -2.83
CA THR A 24 11.14 -5.79 -3.23
C THR A 24 11.17 -5.04 -4.56
N ARG A 25 10.12 -5.21 -5.37
CA ARG A 25 9.96 -4.48 -6.63
C ARG A 25 9.06 -3.26 -6.52
N ASN A 26 8.64 -2.91 -5.30
CA ASN A 26 7.79 -1.76 -5.03
C ASN A 26 6.59 -1.69 -5.97
N CYS A 27 5.81 -2.77 -6.03
CA CYS A 27 4.64 -2.82 -6.90
C CYS A 27 3.58 -3.81 -6.42
N PHE A 28 2.36 -3.58 -6.90
CA PHE A 28 1.35 -4.63 -7.00
C PHE A 28 1.34 -5.20 -8.42
N LYS A 29 1.07 -6.49 -8.52
CA LYS A 29 0.83 -7.19 -9.80
C LYS A 29 -0.59 -7.70 -9.84
N ARG A 30 -1.31 -7.33 -10.89
CA ARG A 30 -2.66 -7.80 -11.16
C ARG A 30 -2.61 -9.02 -12.05
N PHE A 31 -3.34 -10.05 -11.66
CA PHE A 31 -3.51 -11.26 -12.43
C PHE A 31 -5.00 -11.51 -12.67
N SER A 32 -5.34 -12.13 -13.79
CA SER A 32 -6.64 -12.75 -13.95
C SER A 32 -6.83 -13.91 -12.95
N MET A 33 -8.06 -14.35 -12.76
CA MET A 33 -8.36 -15.47 -11.84
C MET A 33 -7.73 -16.79 -12.28
N ASP A 34 -7.35 -16.93 -13.57
CA ASP A 34 -6.61 -18.08 -14.11
C ASP A 34 -5.06 -17.88 -14.09
N GLY A 35 -4.59 -16.82 -13.42
CA GLY A 35 -3.17 -16.62 -13.12
C GLY A 35 -2.35 -15.89 -14.18
N LYS A 36 -2.98 -15.30 -15.22
CA LYS A 36 -2.27 -14.51 -16.23
C LYS A 36 -2.01 -13.09 -15.75
N LEU A 37 -0.75 -12.63 -15.85
CA LEU A 37 -0.37 -11.25 -15.53
C LEU A 37 -1.06 -10.26 -16.48
N GLN A 38 -1.73 -9.27 -15.93
CA GLN A 38 -2.48 -8.25 -16.67
C GLN A 38 -1.85 -6.86 -16.52
N GLU A 39 -1.38 -6.51 -15.31
CA GLU A 39 -0.92 -5.15 -14.98
C GLU A 39 0.19 -5.18 -13.93
N VAL A 40 1.10 -4.20 -13.97
CA VAL A 40 2.04 -3.91 -12.89
C VAL A 40 1.82 -2.48 -12.43
N ILE A 41 1.33 -2.32 -11.21
CA ILE A 41 1.08 -1.03 -10.55
C ILE A 41 2.36 -0.67 -9.78
N LYS A 42 3.16 0.21 -10.35
CA LYS A 42 4.43 0.65 -9.75
C LYS A 42 4.19 1.65 -8.62
N LEU A 43 4.87 1.46 -7.52
CA LEU A 43 4.83 2.30 -6.32
C LEU A 43 6.26 2.65 -5.89
N PRO A 44 6.98 3.45 -6.69
CA PRO A 44 8.40 3.68 -6.49
C PRO A 44 8.68 4.25 -5.09
N GLY A 45 9.67 3.67 -4.40
CA GLY A 45 10.02 4.02 -3.03
C GLY A 45 9.14 3.42 -1.93
N ALA A 46 8.13 2.62 -2.28
CA ALA A 46 7.20 2.03 -1.31
C ALA A 46 7.32 0.50 -1.25
N CYS A 47 7.96 -0.02 -0.21
CA CYS A 47 7.98 -1.47 0.06
C CYS A 47 6.64 -1.90 0.67
N VAL A 48 5.62 -2.00 -0.19
CA VAL A 48 4.23 -2.24 0.21
C VAL A 48 3.99 -3.64 0.79
N CYS A 49 3.08 -3.70 1.75
CA CYS A 49 2.55 -4.92 2.34
C CYS A 49 1.27 -5.39 1.61
N ARG A 50 0.40 -6.10 2.31
CA ARG A 50 -0.84 -6.63 1.75
C ARG A 50 -1.76 -5.48 1.29
N PRO A 51 -2.33 -5.56 0.07
CA PRO A 51 -3.38 -4.63 -0.35
C PRO A 51 -4.69 -4.95 0.39
N VAL A 52 -5.39 -3.92 0.84
CA VAL A 52 -6.73 -4.00 1.44
C VAL A 52 -7.67 -3.12 0.64
N ILE A 53 -8.82 -3.66 0.25
CA ILE A 53 -9.80 -2.96 -0.57
C ILE A 53 -11.03 -2.65 0.27
N LYS A 54 -11.47 -1.39 0.24
CA LYS A 54 -12.74 -0.94 0.80
C LYS A 54 -13.40 0.04 -0.18
N GLY A 55 -14.58 -0.32 -0.68
CA GLY A 55 -15.22 0.47 -1.74
C GLY A 55 -14.33 0.58 -2.98
N ASP A 56 -14.16 1.79 -3.48
CA ASP A 56 -13.31 2.09 -4.65
C ASP A 56 -11.82 2.24 -4.31
N TYR A 57 -11.46 2.24 -3.02
CA TYR A 57 -10.10 2.51 -2.58
C TYR A 57 -9.31 1.25 -2.26
N LEU A 58 -8.00 1.37 -2.44
CA LEU A 58 -7.01 0.40 -2.02
C LEU A 58 -6.09 1.05 -0.98
N TYR A 59 -5.91 0.37 0.13
CA TYR A 59 -5.07 0.78 1.24
C TYR A 59 -3.92 -0.20 1.40
N ALA A 60 -2.72 0.29 1.69
CA ALA A 60 -1.60 -0.58 2.03
C ALA A 60 -0.65 0.08 3.01
N ALA A 61 -0.15 -0.69 3.96
CA ALA A 61 1.02 -0.30 4.72
C ALA A 61 2.26 -0.37 3.82
N VAL A 62 3.15 0.59 3.96
CA VAL A 62 4.50 0.61 3.39
C VAL A 62 5.47 0.32 4.52
N LEU A 63 6.02 -0.87 4.55
CA LEU A 63 6.90 -1.31 5.64
C LEU A 63 8.11 -0.39 5.78
N ARG A 64 8.74 -0.06 4.66
CA ARG A 64 9.95 0.76 4.57
C ARG A 64 10.00 1.53 3.26
N SER A 65 10.77 2.60 3.23
CA SER A 65 11.04 3.45 2.06
C SER A 65 12.46 4.01 2.08
N PRO A 66 13.17 4.16 0.96
CA PRO A 66 12.75 3.73 -0.38
C PRO A 66 12.94 2.23 -0.64
N ASP A 67 13.60 1.50 0.24
CA ASP A 67 13.90 0.08 0.12
C ASP A 67 13.87 -0.64 1.48
N LEU A 68 13.95 -1.97 1.48
CA LEU A 68 13.90 -2.80 2.68
C LEU A 68 15.10 -2.63 3.63
N GLY A 69 16.20 -2.03 3.18
CA GLY A 69 17.38 -1.74 3.99
C GLY A 69 17.21 -0.53 4.91
N LYS A 70 16.19 0.32 4.67
CA LYS A 70 15.91 1.53 5.46
C LYS A 70 14.90 1.25 6.56
N GLU A 71 15.38 0.98 7.77
CA GLU A 71 14.53 0.69 8.92
C GLU A 71 13.79 1.93 9.44
N ASN A 72 12.60 1.70 10.02
CA ASN A 72 11.78 2.73 10.66
C ASN A 72 11.40 3.90 9.73
N THR A 73 11.15 3.61 8.46
CA THR A 73 10.83 4.60 7.42
C THR A 73 9.48 4.32 6.75
N GLY A 74 8.57 3.66 7.46
CA GLY A 74 7.27 3.26 6.91
C GLY A 74 6.25 4.39 6.90
N PHE A 75 5.23 4.22 6.05
CA PHE A 75 4.05 5.07 5.95
C PHE A 75 2.85 4.24 5.46
N THR A 76 1.68 4.85 5.24
CA THR A 76 0.53 4.16 4.66
C THR A 76 0.11 4.86 3.38
N THR A 77 -0.13 4.10 2.31
CA THR A 77 -0.54 4.63 1.01
C THR A 77 -1.98 4.26 0.68
N ILE A 78 -2.68 5.19 0.01
CA ILE A 78 -4.07 5.03 -0.43
C ILE A 78 -4.11 5.28 -1.94
N LEU A 79 -4.73 4.35 -2.67
CA LEU A 79 -4.93 4.44 -4.11
C LEU A 79 -6.42 4.50 -4.43
N ASP A 80 -6.77 5.24 -5.48
CA ASP A 80 -8.13 5.28 -6.03
C ASP A 80 -8.45 4.01 -6.87
N LYS A 81 -9.67 3.96 -7.44
CA LYS A 81 -10.11 2.86 -8.30
C LYS A 81 -9.30 2.69 -9.59
N ASN A 82 -8.58 3.74 -10.01
CA ASN A 82 -7.70 3.70 -11.18
C ASN A 82 -6.25 3.32 -10.80
N ASN A 83 -6.03 2.87 -9.56
CA ASN A 83 -4.73 2.56 -8.97
C ASN A 83 -3.77 3.76 -8.90
N LYS A 84 -4.29 4.98 -8.92
CA LYS A 84 -3.52 6.19 -8.73
C LYS A 84 -3.36 6.45 -7.23
N VAL A 85 -2.13 6.66 -6.75
CA VAL A 85 -1.88 7.07 -5.36
C VAL A 85 -2.46 8.46 -5.15
N ILE A 86 -3.32 8.61 -4.14
CA ILE A 86 -4.01 9.86 -3.83
C ILE A 86 -3.64 10.41 -2.46
N SER A 87 -3.08 9.59 -1.58
CA SER A 87 -2.65 10.03 -0.25
C SER A 87 -1.60 9.09 0.33
N ASN A 88 -0.66 9.65 1.09
CA ASN A 88 0.34 8.93 1.86
C ASN A 88 0.34 9.44 3.31
N LEU A 89 -0.22 8.67 4.22
CA LEU A 89 -0.26 9.01 5.65
C LEU A 89 1.13 8.81 6.27
N GLY A 90 1.79 9.89 6.64
CA GLY A 90 3.19 9.92 7.10
C GLY A 90 4.23 9.84 5.97
N GLY A 91 3.81 9.76 4.71
CA GLY A 91 4.68 9.79 3.54
C GLY A 91 4.66 11.15 2.82
N THR A 92 5.55 11.30 1.83
CA THR A 92 5.53 12.46 0.93
C THR A 92 4.23 12.53 0.14
N GLU A 93 3.75 13.73 -0.16
CA GLU A 93 2.62 13.91 -1.07
C GLU A 93 2.89 13.22 -2.42
N PRO A 94 1.88 12.53 -2.98
CA PRO A 94 2.05 11.85 -4.27
C PRO A 94 2.25 12.88 -5.37
N VAL A 95 3.38 12.79 -6.06
CA VAL A 95 3.73 13.66 -7.20
C VAL A 95 3.72 12.85 -8.48
N TYR A 96 3.08 13.39 -9.52
CA TYR A 96 3.06 12.80 -10.86
C TYR A 96 3.72 13.75 -11.86
N THR A 97 4.67 13.23 -12.64
CA THR A 97 5.29 13.94 -13.76
C THR A 97 4.97 13.18 -15.04
N ASP A 98 4.34 13.84 -16.00
CA ASP A 98 3.89 13.21 -17.26
C ASP A 98 3.09 11.91 -17.02
N GLY A 99 2.24 11.90 -15.98
CA GLY A 99 1.41 10.75 -15.60
C GLY A 99 2.17 9.64 -14.85
N VAL A 100 3.47 9.80 -14.60
CA VAL A 100 4.30 8.81 -13.88
C VAL A 100 4.47 9.22 -12.42
N LEU A 101 4.11 8.31 -11.51
CA LEU A 101 4.30 8.50 -10.07
C LEU A 101 5.79 8.62 -9.74
N GLN A 102 6.17 9.69 -9.05
CA GLN A 102 7.52 9.91 -8.59
C GLN A 102 7.82 9.10 -7.30
N PRO A 103 9.10 8.83 -6.97
CA PRO A 103 9.46 8.09 -5.78
C PRO A 103 8.89 8.71 -4.49
N MET A 104 8.25 7.86 -3.69
CA MET A 104 7.69 8.21 -2.39
C MET A 104 8.68 7.86 -1.27
N ALA A 105 8.59 8.59 -0.17
CA ALA A 105 9.39 8.35 1.03
C ALA A 105 8.59 8.72 2.29
N GLN A 106 9.04 8.30 3.45
CA GLN A 106 8.51 8.81 4.71
C GLN A 106 8.82 10.32 4.81
N ALA A 107 7.80 11.12 5.11
CA ALA A 107 7.91 12.56 5.36
C ALA A 107 7.79 12.88 6.85
N GLU A 108 6.83 12.23 7.51
CA GLU A 108 6.59 12.38 8.95
C GLU A 108 6.73 11.03 9.65
N LYS A 109 7.42 11.01 10.79
CA LYS A 109 7.68 9.78 11.54
C LYS A 109 6.47 9.38 12.40
N ILE A 110 5.30 9.22 11.78
CA ILE A 110 4.09 8.70 12.44
C ILE A 110 4.25 7.21 12.71
N PHE A 111 4.82 6.49 11.75
CA PHE A 111 5.05 5.05 11.83
C PHE A 111 6.54 4.72 11.86
N LEU A 112 6.85 3.56 12.44
CA LEU A 112 8.16 2.92 12.29
C LEU A 112 8.11 1.88 11.18
N ASN A 113 7.46 0.75 11.43
CA ASN A 113 7.34 -0.37 10.48
C ASN A 113 5.86 -0.78 10.34
N PRO A 114 5.00 0.04 9.69
CA PRO A 114 3.61 -0.35 9.46
C PRO A 114 3.58 -1.59 8.56
N HIS A 115 2.77 -2.58 8.95
CA HIS A 115 2.85 -3.90 8.32
C HIS A 115 1.54 -4.39 7.75
N ASP A 116 0.43 -4.00 8.34
CA ASP A 116 -0.91 -4.31 7.82
C ASP A 116 -1.89 -3.20 8.16
N VAL A 117 -2.98 -3.16 7.41
CA VAL A 117 -4.06 -2.20 7.59
C VAL A 117 -5.41 -2.89 7.54
N CYS A 118 -6.40 -2.30 8.21
CA CYS A 118 -7.80 -2.60 7.93
C CYS A 118 -8.64 -1.31 8.00
N VAL A 119 -9.81 -1.36 7.39
CA VAL A 119 -10.75 -0.22 7.31
C VAL A 119 -12.11 -0.69 7.78
N ASP A 120 -12.70 0.01 8.75
CA ASP A 120 -14.03 -0.30 9.27
C ASP A 120 -15.17 0.25 8.37
N ASN A 121 -16.41 0.12 8.81
CA ASN A 121 -17.56 0.59 8.03
C ASN A 121 -17.73 2.10 8.05
N ASP A 122 -17.15 2.78 9.02
CA ASP A 122 -17.11 4.25 9.12
C ASP A 122 -15.90 4.83 8.40
N GLU A 123 -15.16 3.98 7.64
CA GLU A 123 -13.95 4.31 6.89
C GLU A 123 -12.77 4.76 7.77
N ASN A 124 -12.76 4.41 9.06
CA ASN A 124 -11.60 4.59 9.88
C ASN A 124 -10.51 3.58 9.49
N LEU A 125 -9.28 4.05 9.39
CA LEU A 125 -8.12 3.24 9.05
C LEU A 125 -7.42 2.79 10.33
N TYR A 126 -7.16 1.50 10.45
CA TYR A 126 -6.36 0.92 11.52
C TYR A 126 -5.05 0.39 10.95
N VAL A 127 -3.94 0.71 11.58
CA VAL A 127 -2.59 0.35 11.11
C VAL A 127 -1.86 -0.43 12.20
N ALA A 128 -1.55 -1.68 11.91
CA ALA A 128 -0.70 -2.51 12.76
C ALA A 128 0.78 -2.35 12.36
N GLN A 129 1.66 -2.33 13.35
CA GLN A 129 3.10 -2.18 13.13
C GLN A 129 3.88 -3.42 13.59
N TRP A 130 4.90 -3.79 12.82
CA TRP A 130 5.82 -4.88 13.14
C TRP A 130 7.09 -4.34 13.80
N ALA A 131 7.59 -5.05 14.85
CA ALA A 131 8.85 -4.71 15.53
C ALA A 131 8.97 -3.22 15.91
N SER A 132 7.89 -2.62 16.42
CA SER A 132 7.78 -1.17 16.68
C SER A 132 7.67 -0.81 18.16
N GLY A 133 8.29 -1.63 19.06
CA GLY A 133 8.37 -1.31 20.48
C GLY A 133 7.07 -1.54 21.26
N LYS A 134 6.29 -2.56 20.89
CA LYS A 134 5.04 -2.97 21.57
C LYS A 134 3.92 -1.91 21.48
N VAL A 135 3.86 -1.14 20.40
CA VAL A 135 2.75 -0.20 20.15
C VAL A 135 1.47 -0.94 19.78
N TYR A 136 0.34 -0.41 20.22
CA TYR A 136 -0.98 -0.85 19.76
C TYR A 136 -1.24 -0.39 18.31
N PRO A 137 -2.20 -1.00 17.59
CA PRO A 137 -2.62 -0.50 16.29
C PRO A 137 -3.08 0.96 16.39
N TYR A 138 -2.64 1.79 15.45
CA TYR A 138 -3.09 3.18 15.36
C TYR A 138 -4.42 3.25 14.64
N LYS A 139 -5.33 4.09 15.14
CA LYS A 139 -6.60 4.42 14.48
C LYS A 139 -6.53 5.83 13.92
N PHE A 140 -6.92 5.97 12.66
CA PHE A 140 -7.09 7.25 11.98
C PHE A 140 -8.55 7.40 11.57
N THR A 141 -9.19 8.45 12.06
CA THR A 141 -10.58 8.75 11.75
C THR A 141 -10.63 9.52 10.44
N ARG A 142 -11.53 9.14 9.55
CA ARG A 142 -11.82 9.92 8.36
C ARG A 142 -12.52 11.22 8.76
N VAL A 143 -12.03 12.35 8.31
CA VAL A 143 -12.64 13.69 8.42
C VAL A 143 -13.22 14.12 7.11
#